data_2636d579d1c41f4044caf0e8835f6b5f
#
_entry.id   2636d579d1c41f4044caf0e8835f6b5f
#
_cell.length_a   1.000
_cell.length_b   1.000
_cell.length_c   1.000
_cell.angle_alpha   90.00
_cell.angle_beta   90.00
_cell.angle_gamma   90.00
#
_symmetry.space_group_name_H-M   'P 1'
#
loop_
_entity.id
_entity.type
_entity.pdbx_description
1 polymer ?
#
loop_
_entity_poly.entity_id
_entity_poly.type
_entity_poly.pdbx_seq_one_letter_code
_entity_poly.pdbx_strand_id
1 'polypeptide(L)'
;MVVLQWREESLEIPAKLPEGIVEKVRKNALKVFQATECSGLARIDSMLRTEDKEVVLTEVNALPGFTNISMYPKLFEEVGIPYTDLITKLIDYAMERYDHKKTLLHKHD
;
A
#
# COMPACT_ATOMS: atom_id res chain seq x y z
N MET A 1 -0.39 -6.25 2.91
CA MET A 1 -1.22 -6.50 4.09
C MET A 1 -2.63 -6.02 3.83
N VAL A 2 -3.61 -6.77 4.28
CA VAL A 2 -5.03 -6.42 4.11
C VAL A 2 -5.63 -6.12 5.48
N VAL A 3 -6.35 -5.01 5.57
CA VAL A 3 -7.00 -4.56 6.78
C VAL A 3 -8.48 -4.38 6.51
N LEU A 4 -9.31 -4.85 7.42
CA LEU A 4 -10.75 -4.66 7.35
C LEU A 4 -11.16 -3.56 8.33
N GLN A 5 -11.90 -2.59 7.83
CA GLN A 5 -12.50 -1.56 8.65
C GLN A 5 -14.03 -1.63 8.50
N TRP A 6 -14.69 -1.84 9.61
CA TRP A 6 -16.14 -1.83 9.68
C TRP A 6 -16.62 -0.46 10.14
N ARG A 7 -17.18 0.33 9.23
CA ARG A 7 -17.58 1.69 9.53
C ARG A 7 -16.40 2.43 10.16
N GLU A 8 -16.55 3.36 11.00
CA GLU A 8 -15.43 4.09 11.61
C GLU A 8 -14.99 3.53 12.97
N GLU A 9 -15.59 2.44 13.42
CA GLU A 9 -15.52 2.02 14.82
C GLU A 9 -14.60 0.85 15.12
N SER A 10 -14.25 0.02 14.13
CA SER A 10 -13.39 -1.14 14.40
C SER A 10 -12.42 -1.44 13.26
N LEU A 11 -11.22 -1.84 13.64
CA LEU A 11 -10.16 -2.26 12.73
C LEU A 11 -9.78 -3.70 13.02
N GLU A 12 -9.65 -4.48 11.98
CA GLU A 12 -9.13 -5.85 12.04
C GLU A 12 -7.84 -5.94 11.23
N ILE A 13 -6.72 -6.16 11.90
CA ILE A 13 -5.38 -6.18 11.34
C ILE A 13 -4.66 -7.47 11.77
N PRO A 14 -4.30 -8.38 10.86
CA PRO A 14 -4.75 -8.47 9.47
C PRO A 14 -6.23 -8.86 9.37
N ALA A 15 -6.85 -8.52 8.25
CA ALA A 15 -8.25 -8.83 8.03
C ALA A 15 -8.49 -10.33 7.86
N LYS A 16 -9.53 -10.82 8.52
CA LYS A 16 -10.02 -12.20 8.33
C LYS A 16 -11.14 -12.16 7.31
N LEU A 17 -10.82 -12.51 6.08
CA LEU A 17 -11.75 -12.50 4.96
C LEU A 17 -11.93 -13.90 4.41
N PRO A 18 -13.03 -14.14 3.66
CA PRO A 18 -13.22 -15.45 3.01
C PRO A 18 -12.01 -15.80 2.14
N GLU A 19 -11.79 -17.12 1.98
CA GLU A 19 -10.69 -17.64 1.20
C GLU A 19 -10.69 -17.07 -0.23
N GLY A 20 -9.53 -16.65 -0.69
CA GLY A 20 -9.35 -16.07 -2.02
C GLY A 20 -9.59 -14.57 -2.10
N ILE A 21 -10.30 -13.96 -1.17
CA ILE A 21 -10.57 -12.51 -1.21
C ILE A 21 -9.29 -11.71 -0.93
N VAL A 22 -8.50 -12.11 0.04
CA VAL A 22 -7.22 -11.44 0.37
C VAL A 22 -6.29 -11.40 -0.84
N GLU A 23 -6.17 -12.54 -1.54
CA GLU A 23 -5.34 -12.63 -2.75
C GLU A 23 -5.88 -11.72 -3.87
N LYS A 24 -7.19 -11.66 -4.03
CA LYS A 24 -7.83 -10.80 -5.02
C LYS A 24 -7.58 -9.32 -4.73
N VAL A 25 -7.71 -8.92 -3.46
CA VAL A 25 -7.42 -7.55 -3.01
C VAL A 25 -5.97 -7.17 -3.29
N ARG A 26 -5.03 -8.05 -2.92
CA ARG A 26 -3.60 -7.82 -3.13
C ARG A 26 -3.26 -7.70 -4.62
N LYS A 27 -3.78 -8.59 -5.43
CA LYS A 27 -3.54 -8.61 -6.87
C LYS A 27 -4.07 -7.33 -7.53
N ASN A 28 -5.29 -6.92 -7.17
CA ASN A 28 -5.87 -5.70 -7.68
C ASN A 28 -5.09 -4.46 -7.23
N ALA A 29 -4.68 -4.42 -5.97
CA ALA A 29 -3.88 -3.33 -5.43
C ALA A 29 -2.54 -3.19 -6.16
N LEU A 30 -1.87 -4.30 -6.43
CA LEU A 30 -0.60 -4.28 -7.16
C LEU A 30 -0.78 -3.77 -8.59
N LYS A 31 -1.84 -4.19 -9.28
CA LYS A 31 -2.16 -3.70 -10.62
C LYS A 31 -2.42 -2.20 -10.64
N VAL A 32 -3.17 -1.70 -9.66
CA VAL A 32 -3.46 -0.28 -9.54
C VAL A 32 -2.20 0.53 -9.25
N PHE A 33 -1.35 0.03 -8.36
CA PHE A 33 -0.07 0.64 -8.03
C PHE A 33 0.79 0.81 -9.28
N GLN A 34 0.89 -0.22 -10.10
CA GLN A 34 1.65 -0.18 -11.34
C GLN A 34 1.00 0.72 -12.40
N ALA A 35 -0.32 0.62 -12.57
CA ALA A 35 -1.05 1.39 -13.58
C ALA A 35 -1.05 2.89 -13.30
N THR A 36 -0.99 3.30 -12.04
CA THR A 36 -0.93 4.71 -11.63
C THR A 36 0.51 5.23 -11.48
N GLU A 37 1.48 4.40 -11.83
CA GLU A 37 2.91 4.76 -11.73
C GLU A 37 3.33 5.18 -10.32
N CYS A 38 2.72 4.60 -9.29
CA CYS A 38 3.13 4.82 -7.91
C CYS A 38 4.55 4.30 -7.68
N SER A 39 5.26 4.92 -6.76
CA SER A 39 6.58 4.47 -6.36
C SER A 39 6.74 4.59 -4.84
N GLY A 40 7.60 3.74 -4.29
CA GLY A 40 7.81 3.66 -2.86
C GLY A 40 6.65 2.96 -2.16
N LEU A 41 5.60 3.69 -1.88
CA LEU A 41 4.45 3.16 -1.19
C LEU A 41 3.14 3.86 -1.58
N ALA A 42 2.05 3.18 -1.30
CA ALA A 42 0.71 3.75 -1.42
C ALA A 42 -0.24 2.99 -0.49
N ARG A 43 -1.34 3.63 -0.10
CA ARG A 43 -2.46 2.95 0.53
C ARG A 43 -3.58 2.85 -0.50
N ILE A 44 -4.03 1.65 -0.75
CA ILE A 44 -5.07 1.38 -1.74
C ILE A 44 -6.30 0.86 -1.00
N ASP A 45 -7.36 1.63 -1.08
CA ASP A 45 -8.61 1.34 -0.38
C ASP A 45 -9.60 0.68 -1.34
N SER A 46 -10.21 -0.38 -0.85
CA SER A 46 -11.21 -1.14 -1.61
C SER A 46 -12.41 -1.46 -0.72
N MET A 47 -13.53 -1.66 -1.35
CA MET A 47 -14.74 -2.13 -0.69
C MET A 47 -15.05 -3.55 -1.15
N LEU A 48 -15.44 -4.39 -0.20
CA LEU A 48 -15.96 -5.72 -0.52
C LEU A 48 -17.47 -5.67 -0.56
N ARG A 49 -18.02 -5.93 -1.72
CA ARG A 49 -19.47 -6.02 -1.88
C ARG A 49 -19.95 -7.37 -1.35
N THR A 50 -20.87 -7.35 -0.37
CA THR A 50 -21.30 -8.56 0.32
C THR A 50 -22.19 -9.47 -0.54
N GLU A 51 -22.90 -8.91 -1.50
CA GLU A 51 -23.84 -9.64 -2.35
C GLU A 51 -23.17 -10.66 -3.26
N ASP A 52 -22.10 -10.24 -3.94
CA ASP A 52 -21.41 -11.07 -4.96
C ASP A 52 -19.92 -11.27 -4.66
N LYS A 53 -19.42 -10.79 -3.51
CA LYS A 53 -18.01 -10.88 -3.12
C LYS A 53 -17.07 -10.14 -4.08
N GLU A 54 -17.58 -9.16 -4.82
CA GLU A 54 -16.73 -8.33 -5.67
C GLU A 54 -15.91 -7.33 -4.86
N VAL A 55 -14.66 -7.17 -5.26
CA VAL A 55 -13.74 -6.19 -4.68
C VAL A 55 -13.75 -4.97 -5.59
N VAL A 56 -14.16 -3.83 -5.03
CA VAL A 56 -14.29 -2.58 -5.78
C VAL A 56 -13.26 -1.58 -5.25
N LEU A 57 -12.41 -1.09 -6.14
CA LEU A 57 -11.45 -0.05 -5.79
C LEU A 57 -12.18 1.26 -5.50
N THR A 58 -11.85 1.90 -4.39
CA THR A 58 -12.47 3.18 -3.99
C THR A 58 -11.49 4.34 -4.02
N GLU A 59 -10.25 4.14 -3.60
CA GLU A 59 -9.29 5.23 -3.50
C GLU A 59 -7.86 4.72 -3.57
N VAL A 60 -6.99 5.52 -4.20
CA VAL A 60 -5.54 5.33 -4.16
C VAL A 60 -4.94 6.54 -3.44
N ASN A 61 -4.29 6.30 -2.31
CA ASN A 61 -3.61 7.34 -1.57
C ASN A 61 -2.09 7.16 -1.74
N ALA A 62 -1.52 7.93 -2.66
CA ALA A 62 -0.09 7.85 -2.98
C ALA A 62 0.80 8.54 -1.94
N LEU A 63 0.21 9.33 -1.06
CA LEU A 63 0.94 10.02 0.00
C LEU A 63 0.18 9.87 1.34
N PRO A 64 0.13 8.64 1.89
CA PRO A 64 -0.56 8.41 3.15
C PRO A 64 0.10 9.15 4.30
N GLY A 65 -0.70 9.49 5.32
CA GLY A 65 -0.18 10.14 6.53
C GLY A 65 0.95 9.33 7.16
N PHE A 66 1.97 10.02 7.63
CA PHE A 66 3.20 9.40 8.09
C PHE A 66 3.64 9.90 9.48
N THR A 67 2.68 9.97 10.40
CA THR A 67 2.97 10.27 11.81
C THR A 67 2.88 8.98 12.63
N ASN A 68 3.39 9.00 13.84
CA ASN A 68 3.35 7.84 14.73
C ASN A 68 1.92 7.38 15.10
N ILE A 69 0.93 8.23 14.88
CA ILE A 69 -0.49 7.91 15.10
C ILE A 69 -1.25 7.61 13.80
N SER A 70 -0.60 7.77 12.65
CA SER A 70 -1.22 7.51 11.36
C SER A 70 -1.37 6.00 11.11
N MET A 71 -2.41 5.65 10.36
CA MET A 71 -2.74 4.26 10.05
C MET A 71 -1.58 3.53 9.34
N TYR A 72 -0.96 4.16 8.35
CA TYR A 72 0.02 3.51 7.48
C TYR A 72 1.24 2.96 8.25
N PRO A 73 1.94 3.75 9.10
CA PRO A 73 3.05 3.20 9.89
C PRO A 73 2.62 2.10 10.85
N LYS A 74 1.42 2.21 11.43
CA LYS A 74 0.88 1.18 12.32
C LYS A 74 0.66 -0.15 11.63
N LEU A 75 0.23 -0.15 10.38
CA LEU A 75 0.04 -1.36 9.59
C LEU A 75 1.36 -2.10 9.38
N PHE A 76 2.43 -1.38 9.08
CA PHE A 76 3.73 -1.98 8.89
C PHE A 76 4.33 -2.49 10.20
N GLU A 77 4.08 -1.80 11.29
CA GLU A 77 4.49 -2.24 12.62
C GLU A 77 3.87 -3.60 12.97
N GLU A 78 2.60 -3.80 12.65
CA GLU A 78 1.90 -5.08 12.87
C GLU A 78 2.50 -6.25 12.08
N VAL A 79 3.11 -6.00 10.91
CA VAL A 79 3.80 -7.04 10.15
C VAL A 79 5.29 -7.11 10.44
N GLY A 80 5.76 -6.44 11.49
CA GLY A 80 7.14 -6.54 11.95
C GLY A 80 8.11 -5.56 11.30
N ILE A 81 7.63 -4.50 10.69
CA ILE A 81 8.46 -3.43 10.12
C ILE A 81 8.31 -2.18 10.99
N PRO A 82 9.27 -1.89 11.88
CA PRO A 82 9.22 -0.70 12.72
C PRO A 82 9.22 0.58 11.90
N TYR A 83 8.70 1.64 12.48
CA TYR A 83 8.61 2.95 11.85
C TYR A 83 9.95 3.43 11.26
N THR A 84 11.03 3.28 12.03
CA THR A 84 12.37 3.67 11.59
C THR A 84 12.83 2.89 10.38
N ASP A 85 12.59 1.57 10.35
CA ASP A 85 12.96 0.72 9.23
C ASP A 85 12.12 1.05 7.99
N LEU A 86 10.86 1.40 8.19
CA LEU A 86 10.00 1.81 7.10
C LEU A 86 10.51 3.10 6.43
N ILE A 87 10.89 4.09 7.22
CA ILE A 87 11.48 5.34 6.71
C ILE A 87 12.77 5.04 5.94
N THR A 88 13.63 4.20 6.47
CA THR A 88 14.89 3.80 5.82
C THR A 88 14.62 3.17 4.47
N LYS A 89 13.67 2.24 4.39
CA LYS A 89 13.28 1.60 3.13
C LYS A 89 12.78 2.60 2.10
N LEU A 90 11.97 3.57 2.52
CA LEU A 90 11.46 4.61 1.62
C LEU A 90 12.58 5.49 1.07
N ILE A 91 13.55 5.84 1.90
CA ILE A 91 14.73 6.60 1.47
C ILE A 91 15.53 5.77 0.45
N ASP A 92 15.75 4.49 0.73
CA ASP A 92 16.49 3.60 -0.18
C ASP A 92 15.79 3.51 -1.55
N TYR A 93 14.47 3.36 -1.59
CA TYR A 93 13.71 3.35 -2.83
C TYR A 93 13.84 4.67 -3.59
N ALA A 94 13.81 5.80 -2.88
CA ALA A 94 13.98 7.11 -3.50
C ALA A 94 15.36 7.26 -4.13
N MET A 95 16.40 6.76 -3.46
CA MET A 95 17.77 6.76 -3.96
C MET A 95 17.92 5.88 -5.20
N GLU A 96 17.35 4.68 -5.18
CA GLU A 96 17.35 3.78 -6.33
C GLU A 96 16.67 4.43 -7.54
N ARG A 97 15.54 5.06 -7.31
CA ARG A 97 14.79 5.75 -8.37
C ARG A 97 15.57 6.90 -8.95
N TYR A 98 16.25 7.67 -8.11
CA TYR A 98 17.10 8.78 -8.54
C TYR A 98 18.26 8.28 -9.40
N ASP A 99 18.96 7.25 -8.94
CA ASP A 99 20.08 6.65 -9.65
C ASP A 99 19.66 6.08 -10.99
N HIS A 100 18.51 5.43 -11.06
CA HIS A 100 17.95 4.92 -12.31
C HIS A 100 17.65 6.06 -13.30
N LYS A 101 17.01 7.13 -12.85
CA LYS A 101 16.71 8.31 -13.69
C LYS A 101 17.99 8.96 -14.19
N LYS A 102 18.99 9.09 -13.34
CA LYS A 102 20.30 9.64 -13.70
C LYS A 102 20.97 8.82 -14.80
N THR A 103 20.90 7.49 -14.69
CA THR A 103 21.43 6.58 -15.71
C THR A 103 20.72 6.77 -17.05
N LEU A 104 19.40 6.90 -17.04
CA LEU A 104 18.61 7.11 -18.26
C LEU A 104 18.95 8.45 -18.93
N LEU A 105 19.12 9.51 -18.15
CA LEU A 105 19.51 10.82 -18.67
C LEU A 105 20.88 10.79 -19.34
N HIS A 106 21.84 10.08 -18.77
CA HIS A 106 23.18 9.93 -19.36
C HIS A 106 23.19 9.12 -20.65
N LYS A 107 22.23 8.24 -20.84
CA LYS A 107 22.11 7.44 -22.07
C LYS A 107 21.60 8.24 -23.27
N HIS A 108 20.99 9.41 -23.03
CA HIS A 108 20.43 10.25 -24.09
C HIS A 108 21.39 11.37 -24.51
N ASP A 109 22.50 11.49 -23.83
CA ASP A 109 23.58 12.42 -24.20
C ASP A 109 24.55 11.74 -25.17
#